data_038bbffc537c268b9b1fb67b05d86ddd
#
_entry.id   038bbffc537c268b9b1fb67b05d86ddd
#
_cell.length_a   1.000
_cell.length_b   1.000
_cell.length_c   1.000
_cell.angle_alpha   90.00
_cell.angle_beta   90.00
_cell.angle_gamma   90.00
#
_symmetry.space_group_name_H-M   'P 1'
#
loop_
_entity.id
_entity.type
_entity.pdbx_description
1 polymer ?
#
loop_
_entity_poly.entity_id
_entity_poly.type
_entity_poly.pdbx_seq_one_letter_code
_entity_poly.pdbx_strand_id
1 'polypeptide(L)' 'MKDLWFENLRCPTCGKTGKASLSQDDDDAPTIQILPDGFKVVGTKYGPDFRCLTCDVAVKP' A
#
# COMPACT_ATOMS: atom_id res chain seq x y z
N MET A 1 -4.82 16.17 13.56
CA MET A 1 -3.96 15.14 14.15
C MET A 1 -3.58 14.13 13.07
N LYS A 2 -2.33 13.70 13.06
CA LYS A 2 -1.81 12.84 12.02
C LYS A 2 -1.80 11.38 12.48
N ASP A 3 -2.40 10.51 11.70
CA ASP A 3 -2.39 9.08 11.97
C ASP A 3 -1.27 8.41 11.19
N LEU A 4 -0.65 7.44 11.81
CA LEU A 4 0.43 6.67 11.21
C LEU A 4 0.18 5.19 11.47
N TRP A 5 0.25 4.38 10.40
CA TRP A 5 0.04 2.95 10.55
C TRP A 5 0.84 2.18 9.50
N PHE A 6 0.89 0.87 9.67
CA PHE A 6 1.55 -0.02 8.74
C PHE A 6 0.55 -0.97 8.11
N GLU A 7 0.77 -1.27 6.83
CA GLU A 7 -0.02 -2.26 6.09
C GLU A 7 0.89 -3.42 5.70
N ASN A 8 0.48 -4.63 6.02
CA ASN A 8 1.17 -5.82 5.55
C ASN A 8 0.63 -6.17 4.18
N LEU A 9 1.53 -6.31 3.20
CA LEU A 9 1.16 -6.60 1.83
C LEU A 9 1.59 -8.01 1.47
N ARG A 10 0.74 -8.71 0.76
CA ARG A 10 1.04 -10.07 0.31
C ARG A 10 0.44 -10.29 -1.07
N CYS A 11 1.28 -10.68 -2.03
CA CYS A 11 0.82 -11.03 -3.35
C CYS A 11 0.19 -12.43 -3.30
N PRO A 12 -1.09 -12.58 -3.71
CA PRO A 12 -1.73 -13.89 -3.68
C PRO A 12 -1.22 -14.86 -4.74
N THR A 13 -0.50 -14.33 -5.74
CA THR A 13 0.00 -15.15 -6.86
C THR A 13 1.41 -15.66 -6.60
N CYS A 14 2.34 -14.78 -6.24
CA CYS A 14 3.75 -15.18 -6.06
C CYS A 14 4.15 -15.28 -4.59
N GLY A 15 3.29 -14.88 -3.66
CA GLY A 15 3.57 -14.98 -2.24
C GLY A 15 4.53 -13.93 -1.69
N LYS A 16 4.92 -12.94 -2.50
CA LYS A 16 5.80 -11.89 -2.04
C LYS A 16 5.14 -11.08 -0.94
N THR A 17 5.89 -10.75 0.09
CA THR A 17 5.39 -9.97 1.22
C THR A 17 6.18 -8.69 1.39
N GLY A 18 5.56 -7.70 2.03
CA GLY A 18 6.22 -6.45 2.35
C GLY A 18 5.38 -5.67 3.35
N LYS A 19 5.96 -4.61 3.88
CA LYS A 19 5.26 -3.74 4.82
C LYS A 19 5.35 -2.31 4.32
N ALA A 20 4.19 -1.68 4.15
CA ALA A 20 4.09 -0.28 3.77
C ALA A 20 3.77 0.56 4.99
N SER A 21 4.28 1.78 5.00
CA SER A 21 3.95 2.76 6.03
C SER A 21 3.11 3.87 5.42
N LEU A 22 2.02 4.20 6.07
CA LEU A 22 1.09 5.22 5.60
C LEU A 22 0.85 6.25 6.69
N SER A 23 0.47 7.45 6.27
CA SER A 23 0.05 8.48 7.21
C SER A 23 -1.14 9.21 6.63
N GLN A 24 -1.95 9.79 7.52
CA GLN A 24 -3.12 10.56 7.13
C GLN A 24 -3.32 11.71 8.08
N ASP A 25 -3.47 12.90 7.52
CA ASP A 25 -3.91 14.08 8.27
C ASP A 25 -5.44 14.13 8.29
N ASP A 26 -6.01 14.98 9.16
CA ASP A 26 -7.44 14.99 9.41
C ASP A 26 -8.29 15.19 8.15
N ASP A 27 -7.84 16.04 7.23
CA ASP A 27 -8.61 16.38 6.04
C ASP A 27 -8.01 15.88 4.74
N ASP A 28 -6.93 15.11 4.80
CA ASP A 28 -6.23 14.67 3.61
C ASP A 28 -6.40 13.17 3.36
N ALA A 29 -6.25 12.78 2.10
CA ALA A 29 -6.19 11.37 1.74
C ALA A 29 -4.94 10.72 2.33
N PRO A 30 -4.95 9.41 2.59
CA PRO A 30 -3.77 8.72 3.09
C PRO A 30 -2.58 8.88 2.15
N THR A 31 -1.40 9.08 2.73
CA THR A 31 -0.15 9.26 2.00
C THR A 31 0.78 8.09 2.31
N ILE A 32 1.43 7.57 1.28
CA ILE A 32 2.41 6.48 1.44
C ILE A 32 3.74 7.09 1.87
N GLN A 33 4.27 6.66 3.01
CA GLN A 33 5.57 7.07 3.50
C GLN A 33 6.68 6.11 3.09
N ILE A 34 6.40 4.81 3.17
CA ILE A 34 7.35 3.78 2.79
C ILE A 34 6.62 2.77 1.93
N LEU A 35 7.19 2.47 0.76
CA LEU A 35 6.69 1.45 -0.15
C LEU A 35 7.71 0.33 -0.24
N PRO A 36 7.34 -0.92 0.10
CA PRO A 36 8.29 -2.03 0.02
C PRO A 36 8.64 -2.36 -1.43
N ASP A 37 9.85 -2.88 -1.63
CA ASP A 37 10.31 -3.31 -2.95
C ASP A 37 9.41 -4.41 -3.50
N GLY A 38 9.15 -4.35 -4.79
CA GLY A 38 8.34 -5.35 -5.47
C GLY A 38 6.85 -5.05 -5.47
N PHE A 39 6.45 -3.89 -4.96
CA PHE A 39 5.06 -3.44 -4.95
C PHE A 39 4.97 -2.05 -5.56
N LYS A 40 3.79 -1.72 -6.08
CA LYS A 40 3.51 -0.39 -6.62
C LYS A 40 2.18 0.12 -6.09
N VAL A 41 2.00 1.43 -6.15
CA VAL A 41 0.79 2.09 -5.69
C VAL A 41 0.00 2.60 -6.89
N VAL A 42 -1.31 2.36 -6.86
CA VAL A 42 -2.24 2.89 -7.86
C VAL A 42 -3.24 3.77 -7.14
N GLY A 43 -3.41 5.00 -7.61
CA GLY A 43 -4.40 5.89 -7.04
C GLY A 43 -5.80 5.48 -7.47
N THR A 44 -6.73 5.42 -6.52
CA THR A 44 -8.14 5.15 -6.77
C THR A 44 -8.98 6.23 -6.09
N LYS A 45 -10.27 6.26 -6.40
CA LYS A 45 -11.18 7.20 -5.76
C LYS A 45 -11.39 6.90 -4.27
N TYR A 46 -10.99 5.73 -3.82
CA TYR A 46 -11.08 5.33 -2.42
C TYR A 46 -9.75 5.47 -1.67
N GLY A 47 -8.70 5.97 -2.34
CA GLY A 47 -7.39 6.14 -1.78
C GLY A 47 -6.36 5.29 -2.49
N PRO A 48 -5.15 5.18 -1.91
CA PRO A 48 -4.09 4.40 -2.53
C PRO A 48 -4.37 2.89 -2.46
N ASP A 49 -4.03 2.19 -3.53
CA ASP A 49 -4.17 0.75 -3.62
C ASP A 49 -2.81 0.16 -3.98
N PHE A 50 -2.52 -1.03 -3.47
CA PHE A 50 -1.23 -1.67 -3.70
C PHE A 50 -1.35 -2.81 -4.68
N ARG A 51 -0.33 -2.94 -5.54
CA ARG A 51 -0.26 -4.02 -6.51
C ARG A 51 1.12 -4.63 -6.51
N CYS A 52 1.19 -5.92 -6.81
CA CYS A 52 2.46 -6.60 -7.01
C CYS A 52 3.08 -6.12 -8.32
N LEU A 53 4.35 -5.71 -8.27
CA LEU A 53 5.04 -5.20 -9.45
C LEU A 53 5.26 -6.29 -10.51
N THR A 54 5.48 -7.52 -10.07
CA THR A 54 5.76 -8.65 -10.97
C THR A 54 4.47 -9.23 -11.56
N CYS A 55 3.47 -9.46 -10.72
CA CYS A 55 2.23 -10.13 -11.13
C CYS A 55 1.15 -9.16 -11.60
N ASP A 56 1.30 -7.89 -11.25
CA ASP A 56 0.34 -6.81 -11.56
C ASP A 56 -1.07 -7.13 -11.07
N VAL A 57 -1.16 -7.72 -9.90
CA VAL A 57 -2.44 -8.03 -9.25
C VAL A 57 -2.56 -7.27 -7.94
N ALA A 58 -3.79 -6.99 -7.52
CA ALA A 58 -4.03 -6.31 -6.27
C ALA A 58 -3.56 -7.20 -5.11
N VAL A 59 -2.85 -6.58 -4.15
CA VAL A 59 -2.37 -7.29 -2.98
C VAL A 59 -3.28 -6.97 -1.81
N LYS A 60 -3.39 -7.92 -0.89
CA LYS A 60 -4.21 -7.77 0.31
C LYS A 60 -3.35 -7.99 1.55
N PRO A 61 -3.65 -7.25 2.61
CA PRO A 61 -2.96 -7.46 3.87
C PRO A 61 -3.20 -8.83 4.47
#